data_bd3a27ba2da599a410de750d6074ad70
#
_entry.id   bd3a27ba2da599a410de750d6074ad70
#
_cell.length_a   1.000
_cell.length_b   1.000
_cell.length_c   1.000
_cell.angle_alpha   90.00
_cell.angle_beta   90.00
_cell.angle_gamma   90.00
#
_symmetry.space_group_name_H-M   'P 1'
#
loop_
_entity.id
_entity.type
_entity.pdbx_description
1 polymer ?
#
loop_
_entity_poly.entity_id
_entity_poly.type
_entity_poly.pdbx_seq_one_letter_code
_entity_poly.pdbx_strand_id
1 'polypeptide(L)'
;MSRLVPAPAALVGKRFDVAVAKMLGISRAKAADLIESGQARVLGRDISKSSTLQAGETVEFDIVEERSEPEPIAHDMAVVYEDDDVVVVDKPVGVAAHASVGWTGPTVLGSLIDRGVHITSYGAAGRQGIVSRLDVGTSGLMLVCKSDLAYVEMRRQFAEHEVVKTYHALVQGNLKEDKATIEAPIGRAKVSDFRFCVTPAGKEAITHWDVMERFGEATLVSVNLETGRTHQIRVHFSSIGHPLAGDAMYGANPQLSEALGLERQWLHAMQLEFRHPRTHVWTTVKSHYPADLQHALDVMRARHADQSL
;
A
#
# COMPACT_ATOMS: atom_id res chain seq x y z
N MET A 1 14.14 -26.62 11.12
CA MET A 1 14.87 -26.37 12.39
C MET A 1 13.86 -26.04 13.47
N SER A 2 13.93 -26.70 14.63
CA SER A 2 13.02 -26.36 15.72
C SER A 2 13.54 -25.12 16.47
N ARG A 3 12.64 -24.17 16.76
CA ARG A 3 12.92 -22.94 17.49
C ARG A 3 12.25 -23.03 18.86
N LEU A 4 13.03 -22.89 19.92
CA LEU A 4 12.53 -22.87 21.29
C LEU A 4 12.37 -21.42 21.78
N VAL A 5 11.19 -21.07 22.25
CA VAL A 5 10.87 -19.71 22.76
C VAL A 5 10.24 -19.84 24.15
N PRO A 6 10.89 -19.32 25.21
CA PRO A 6 10.26 -19.25 26.53
C PRO A 6 8.96 -18.42 26.47
N ALA A 7 7.95 -18.84 27.24
CA ALA A 7 6.67 -18.13 27.30
C ALA A 7 6.86 -16.68 27.76
N PRO A 8 6.59 -15.68 26.90
CA PRO A 8 6.72 -14.28 27.29
C PRO A 8 5.74 -13.93 28.42
N ALA A 9 6.18 -13.20 29.44
CA ALA A 9 5.34 -12.86 30.60
C ALA A 9 4.00 -12.20 30.19
N ALA A 10 4.00 -11.38 29.14
CA ALA A 10 2.79 -10.73 28.62
C ALA A 10 1.79 -11.69 27.95
N LEU A 11 2.18 -12.93 27.66
CA LEU A 11 1.35 -13.95 27.02
C LEU A 11 0.93 -15.07 27.99
N VAL A 12 1.46 -15.09 29.21
CA VAL A 12 1.04 -16.01 30.26
C VAL A 12 -0.44 -15.77 30.59
N GLY A 13 -1.22 -16.82 30.75
CA GLY A 13 -2.67 -16.74 30.97
C GLY A 13 -3.51 -16.51 29.69
N LYS A 14 -2.88 -16.32 28.53
CA LYS A 14 -3.60 -16.24 27.26
C LYS A 14 -3.81 -17.63 26.64
N ARG A 15 -4.86 -17.75 25.82
CA ARG A 15 -5.07 -18.97 25.03
C ARG A 15 -3.87 -19.24 24.15
N PHE A 16 -3.54 -20.50 23.92
CA PHE A 16 -2.36 -20.91 23.17
C PHE A 16 -2.39 -20.44 21.72
N ASP A 17 -3.55 -20.49 21.04
CA ASP A 17 -3.72 -19.96 19.68
C ASP A 17 -3.45 -18.44 19.61
N VAL A 18 -3.82 -17.68 20.65
CA VAL A 18 -3.56 -16.24 20.73
C VAL A 18 -2.08 -15.97 21.04
N ALA A 19 -1.47 -16.77 21.90
CA ALA A 19 -0.06 -16.65 22.25
C ALA A 19 0.83 -16.93 21.02
N VAL A 20 0.61 -18.06 20.33
CA VAL A 20 1.32 -18.44 19.10
C VAL A 20 1.17 -17.37 18.01
N ALA A 21 -0.06 -16.86 17.78
CA ALA A 21 -0.31 -15.80 16.80
C ALA A 21 0.54 -14.56 17.08
N LYS A 22 0.66 -14.15 18.34
CA LYS A 22 1.46 -13.00 18.75
C LYS A 22 2.97 -13.26 18.70
N MET A 23 3.42 -14.47 19.07
CA MET A 23 4.84 -14.84 19.07
C MET A 23 5.40 -14.90 17.64
N LEU A 24 4.57 -15.32 16.67
CA LEU A 24 4.96 -15.48 15.26
C LEU A 24 4.51 -14.33 14.36
N GLY A 25 3.70 -13.38 14.87
CA GLY A 25 3.18 -12.28 14.05
C GLY A 25 2.19 -12.72 12.96
N ILE A 26 1.48 -13.84 13.16
CA ILE A 26 0.56 -14.45 12.19
C ILE A 26 -0.91 -14.29 12.62
N SER A 27 -1.85 -14.64 11.72
CA SER A 27 -3.27 -14.69 12.05
C SER A 27 -3.56 -15.81 13.05
N ARG A 28 -4.60 -15.63 13.87
CA ARG A 28 -5.04 -16.63 14.85
C ARG A 28 -5.50 -17.94 14.20
N ALA A 29 -6.08 -17.89 12.99
CA ALA A 29 -6.44 -19.08 12.22
C ALA A 29 -5.19 -19.88 11.85
N LYS A 30 -4.16 -19.23 11.28
CA LYS A 30 -2.89 -19.87 10.93
C LYS A 30 -2.15 -20.42 12.18
N ALA A 31 -2.25 -19.74 13.31
CA ALA A 31 -1.70 -20.25 14.57
C ALA A 31 -2.42 -21.52 15.03
N ALA A 32 -3.75 -21.59 14.87
CA ALA A 32 -4.53 -22.80 15.19
C ALA A 32 -4.12 -23.98 14.30
N ASP A 33 -3.91 -23.75 13.01
CA ASP A 33 -3.45 -24.78 12.06
C ASP A 33 -2.06 -25.34 12.44
N LEU A 34 -1.11 -24.44 12.85
CA LEU A 34 0.22 -24.86 13.32
C LEU A 34 0.16 -25.71 14.60
N ILE A 35 -0.76 -25.40 15.50
CA ILE A 35 -0.97 -26.18 16.73
C ILE A 35 -1.60 -27.55 16.41
N GLU A 36 -2.60 -27.58 15.56
CA GLU A 36 -3.29 -28.82 15.16
C GLU A 36 -2.40 -29.76 14.35
N SER A 37 -1.47 -29.22 13.55
CA SER A 37 -0.46 -30.01 12.82
C SER A 37 0.76 -30.40 13.67
N GLY A 38 0.81 -30.01 14.94
CA GLY A 38 1.95 -30.28 15.84
C GLY A 38 3.20 -29.44 15.58
N GLN A 39 3.13 -28.47 14.69
CA GLN A 39 4.25 -27.55 14.37
C GLN A 39 4.45 -26.45 15.42
N ALA A 40 3.50 -26.25 16.30
CA ALA A 40 3.63 -25.42 17.49
C ALA A 40 3.13 -26.20 18.71
N ARG A 41 4.02 -26.47 19.68
CA ARG A 41 3.72 -27.27 20.87
C ARG A 41 4.40 -26.69 22.10
N VAL A 42 3.91 -27.01 23.29
CA VAL A 42 4.60 -26.74 24.54
C VAL A 42 5.45 -27.94 24.92
N LEU A 43 6.71 -27.71 25.29
CA LEU A 43 7.58 -28.79 25.73
C LEU A 43 7.06 -29.44 27.00
N GLY A 44 6.96 -30.79 26.98
CA GLY A 44 6.59 -31.56 28.14
C GLY A 44 5.11 -31.58 28.51
N ARG A 45 4.25 -30.91 27.70
CA ARG A 45 2.80 -30.92 27.94
C ARG A 45 1.99 -30.91 26.65
N ASP A 46 1.07 -31.84 26.52
CA ASP A 46 0.07 -31.82 25.44
C ASP A 46 -0.96 -30.73 25.73
N ILE A 47 -1.11 -29.82 24.79
CA ILE A 47 -2.05 -28.70 24.90
C ILE A 47 -2.81 -28.49 23.60
N SER A 48 -4.09 -28.14 23.73
CA SER A 48 -4.93 -27.74 22.60
C SER A 48 -4.81 -26.26 22.31
N LYS A 49 -5.26 -25.82 21.13
CA LYS A 49 -5.32 -24.39 20.74
C LYS A 49 -6.07 -23.50 21.73
N SER A 50 -7.02 -24.07 22.48
CA SER A 50 -7.82 -23.34 23.49
C SER A 50 -7.20 -23.36 24.87
N SER A 51 -6.19 -24.17 25.13
CA SER A 51 -5.48 -24.24 26.41
C SER A 51 -4.77 -22.93 26.74
N THR A 52 -4.51 -22.70 28.00
CA THR A 52 -3.85 -21.49 28.50
C THR A 52 -2.36 -21.72 28.63
N LEU A 53 -1.53 -20.81 28.12
CA LEU A 53 -0.08 -20.81 28.27
C LEU A 53 0.30 -20.45 29.71
N GLN A 54 1.19 -21.21 30.35
CA GLN A 54 1.58 -21.04 31.74
C GLN A 54 2.97 -20.39 31.87
N ALA A 55 3.24 -19.81 33.03
CA ALA A 55 4.55 -19.25 33.33
C ALA A 55 5.61 -20.35 33.39
N GLY A 56 6.79 -20.10 32.82
CA GLY A 56 7.90 -21.05 32.77
C GLY A 56 7.80 -22.09 31.66
N GLU A 57 6.72 -22.15 30.89
CA GLU A 57 6.61 -23.03 29.72
C GLU A 57 7.52 -22.54 28.57
N THR A 58 7.99 -23.50 27.77
CA THR A 58 8.73 -23.22 26.56
C THR A 58 7.91 -23.74 25.37
N VAL A 59 7.67 -22.85 24.41
CA VAL A 59 6.98 -23.20 23.16
C VAL A 59 8.03 -23.62 22.14
N GLU A 60 7.85 -24.79 21.56
CA GLU A 60 8.64 -25.29 20.44
C GLU A 60 7.88 -25.07 19.14
N PHE A 61 8.54 -24.48 18.19
CA PHE A 61 8.04 -24.28 16.83
C PHE A 61 8.87 -25.13 15.86
N ASP A 62 8.26 -26.18 15.31
CA ASP A 62 8.78 -26.92 14.17
C ASP A 62 8.30 -26.26 12.88
N ILE A 63 8.73 -25.00 12.68
CA ILE A 63 8.42 -24.32 11.46
C ILE A 63 9.41 -24.80 10.42
N VAL A 64 8.98 -25.68 9.53
CA VAL A 64 9.60 -25.82 8.23
C VAL A 64 9.40 -24.43 7.58
N GLU A 65 10.44 -23.64 7.52
CA GLU A 65 10.44 -22.47 6.66
C GLU A 65 10.23 -22.97 5.22
N GLU A 66 8.97 -23.15 4.81
CA GLU A 66 8.61 -23.01 3.41
C GLU A 66 8.78 -21.54 3.05
N ARG A 67 9.99 -21.04 3.14
CA ARG A 67 10.44 -19.89 2.40
C ARG A 67 10.84 -20.35 1.00
N SER A 68 9.86 -20.65 0.20
CA SER A 68 9.89 -20.19 -1.15
C SER A 68 9.15 -18.86 -1.20
N GLU A 69 9.66 -17.81 -0.56
CA GLU A 69 9.45 -16.49 -1.13
C GLU A 69 10.04 -16.61 -2.53
N PRO A 70 9.24 -16.48 -3.59
CA PRO A 70 9.80 -16.43 -4.92
C PRO A 70 10.92 -15.38 -4.87
N GLU A 71 12.08 -15.69 -5.42
CA GLU A 71 13.18 -14.74 -5.47
C GLU A 71 12.60 -13.41 -5.94
N PRO A 72 12.81 -12.31 -5.21
CA PRO A 72 12.17 -11.05 -5.54
C PRO A 72 12.61 -10.67 -6.95
N ILE A 73 11.69 -10.69 -7.91
CA ILE A 73 11.95 -10.20 -9.25
C ILE A 73 12.29 -8.73 -9.09
N ALA A 74 13.57 -8.39 -9.27
CA ALA A 74 14.03 -7.02 -9.19
C ALA A 74 13.51 -6.26 -10.42
N HIS A 75 13.11 -5.03 -10.20
CA HIS A 75 12.72 -4.11 -11.27
C HIS A 75 13.59 -2.86 -11.16
N ASP A 76 14.08 -2.38 -12.30
CA ASP A 76 14.81 -1.12 -12.34
C ASP A 76 13.86 0.04 -12.06
N MET A 77 14.11 0.74 -10.95
CA MET A 77 13.25 1.79 -10.41
C MET A 77 14.14 3.00 -10.07
N ALA A 78 13.72 4.20 -10.46
CA ALA A 78 14.44 5.41 -10.10
C ALA A 78 14.41 5.64 -8.58
N VAL A 79 15.59 5.87 -7.99
CA VAL A 79 15.72 6.43 -6.65
C VAL A 79 15.81 7.95 -6.82
N VAL A 80 14.84 8.68 -6.28
CA VAL A 80 14.75 10.15 -6.44
C VAL A 80 15.24 10.92 -5.22
N TYR A 81 15.33 10.26 -4.08
CA TYR A 81 15.94 10.79 -2.86
C TYR A 81 16.47 9.63 -2.02
N GLU A 82 17.66 9.75 -1.46
CA GLU A 82 18.22 8.76 -0.57
C GLU A 82 19.23 9.41 0.40
N ASP A 83 19.16 8.97 1.67
CA ASP A 83 20.15 9.26 2.71
C ASP A 83 20.32 8.03 3.64
N ASP A 84 20.83 8.23 4.85
CA ASP A 84 21.04 7.14 5.83
C ASP A 84 19.74 6.62 6.45
N ASP A 85 18.68 7.41 6.43
CA ASP A 85 17.44 7.14 7.14
C ASP A 85 16.29 6.69 6.22
N VAL A 86 16.16 7.28 5.04
CA VAL A 86 15.06 7.02 4.11
C VAL A 86 15.54 6.91 2.67
N VAL A 87 14.77 6.20 1.87
CA VAL A 87 14.88 6.19 0.41
C VAL A 87 13.49 6.45 -0.18
N VAL A 88 13.40 7.35 -1.16
CA VAL A 88 12.18 7.60 -1.93
C VAL A 88 12.40 7.15 -3.36
N VAL A 89 11.58 6.25 -3.81
CA VAL A 89 11.60 5.72 -5.16
C VAL A 89 10.46 6.30 -5.99
N ASP A 90 10.66 6.41 -7.30
CA ASP A 90 9.59 6.61 -8.27
C ASP A 90 9.13 5.22 -8.77
N LYS A 91 8.10 4.70 -8.11
CA LYS A 91 7.59 3.35 -8.34
C LYS A 91 6.95 3.25 -9.73
N PRO A 92 7.43 2.41 -10.63
CA PRO A 92 6.76 2.19 -11.91
C PRO A 92 5.46 1.40 -11.74
N VAL A 93 4.64 1.39 -12.78
CA VAL A 93 3.49 0.47 -12.90
C VAL A 93 3.96 -0.99 -12.91
N GLY A 94 3.13 -1.90 -12.43
CA GLY A 94 3.44 -3.33 -12.41
C GLY A 94 4.28 -3.80 -11.22
N VAL A 95 4.78 -2.88 -10.38
CA VAL A 95 5.55 -3.19 -9.17
C VAL A 95 4.67 -3.03 -7.94
N ALA A 96 4.62 -4.05 -7.08
CA ALA A 96 3.93 -3.96 -5.78
C ALA A 96 4.82 -3.28 -4.73
N ALA A 97 4.23 -2.67 -3.71
CA ALA A 97 4.99 -2.10 -2.60
C ALA A 97 5.82 -3.18 -1.85
N HIS A 98 5.22 -4.33 -1.61
CA HIS A 98 5.79 -5.50 -0.94
C HIS A 98 5.08 -6.77 -1.42
N ALA A 99 5.67 -7.93 -1.17
CA ALA A 99 5.05 -9.22 -1.45
C ALA A 99 3.71 -9.37 -0.70
N SER A 100 2.72 -9.95 -1.35
CA SER A 100 1.43 -10.31 -0.78
C SER A 100 1.01 -11.69 -1.31
N VAL A 101 0.08 -12.34 -0.59
CA VAL A 101 -0.42 -13.66 -1.00
C VAL A 101 -0.93 -13.62 -2.44
N GLY A 102 -0.37 -14.50 -3.29
CA GLY A 102 -0.70 -14.59 -4.72
C GLY A 102 0.04 -13.59 -5.63
N TRP A 103 0.90 -12.74 -5.11
CA TRP A 103 1.75 -11.88 -5.93
C TRP A 103 3.09 -12.56 -6.24
N THR A 104 3.41 -12.69 -7.53
CA THR A 104 4.65 -13.29 -8.04
C THR A 104 5.51 -12.31 -8.82
N GLY A 105 5.06 -11.05 -8.98
CA GLY A 105 5.78 -10.00 -9.70
C GLY A 105 6.79 -9.24 -8.83
N PRO A 106 7.46 -8.22 -9.40
CA PRO A 106 8.44 -7.41 -8.68
C PRO A 106 7.81 -6.60 -7.55
N THR A 107 8.63 -6.29 -6.54
CA THR A 107 8.25 -5.43 -5.42
C THR A 107 9.27 -4.33 -5.19
N VAL A 108 8.82 -3.19 -4.65
CA VAL A 108 9.72 -2.10 -4.25
C VAL A 108 10.76 -2.60 -3.25
N LEU A 109 10.31 -3.33 -2.22
CA LEU A 109 11.20 -3.85 -1.19
C LEU A 109 12.24 -4.82 -1.79
N GLY A 110 11.80 -5.79 -2.62
CA GLY A 110 12.70 -6.73 -3.28
C GLY A 110 13.71 -6.04 -4.18
N SER A 111 13.28 -5.05 -4.96
CA SER A 111 14.15 -4.31 -5.88
C SER A 111 15.19 -3.46 -5.15
N LEU A 112 14.84 -2.86 -3.99
CA LEU A 112 15.79 -2.11 -3.16
C LEU A 112 16.83 -3.05 -2.51
N ILE A 113 16.40 -4.21 -2.01
CA ILE A 113 17.30 -5.22 -1.43
C ILE A 113 18.27 -5.74 -2.48
N ASP A 114 17.80 -6.06 -3.68
CA ASP A 114 18.63 -6.52 -4.81
C ASP A 114 19.71 -5.50 -5.20
N ARG A 115 19.39 -4.20 -5.09
CA ARG A 115 20.36 -3.11 -5.27
C ARG A 115 21.34 -2.92 -4.10
N GLY A 116 21.23 -3.72 -3.05
CA GLY A 116 22.07 -3.61 -1.86
C GLY A 116 21.68 -2.44 -0.94
N VAL A 117 20.48 -1.87 -1.11
CA VAL A 117 19.99 -0.83 -0.19
C VAL A 117 19.67 -1.48 1.15
N HIS A 118 20.29 -1.00 2.21
CA HIS A 118 19.97 -1.45 3.56
C HIS A 118 18.58 -0.99 3.96
N ILE A 119 17.73 -1.91 4.38
CA ILE A 119 16.37 -1.63 4.87
C ILE A 119 16.30 -2.03 6.34
N THR A 120 15.66 -1.21 7.18
CA THR A 120 15.44 -1.54 8.59
C THR A 120 14.75 -2.90 8.74
N SER A 121 15.06 -3.62 9.81
CA SER A 121 14.35 -4.85 10.17
C SER A 121 12.96 -4.60 10.79
N TYR A 122 12.64 -3.36 11.13
CA TYR A 122 11.34 -2.98 11.71
C TYR A 122 10.22 -3.07 10.68
N GLY A 123 9.10 -3.62 11.13
CA GLY A 123 7.92 -3.88 10.31
C GLY A 123 7.49 -5.34 10.39
N ALA A 124 6.34 -5.67 9.81
CA ALA A 124 5.90 -7.05 9.69
C ALA A 124 6.80 -7.81 8.69
N ALA A 125 6.92 -9.13 8.85
CA ALA A 125 7.68 -9.97 7.91
C ALA A 125 7.23 -9.71 6.46
N GLY A 126 8.18 -9.51 5.55
CA GLY A 126 7.95 -9.16 4.15
C GLY A 126 7.48 -7.71 3.90
N ARG A 127 7.48 -6.85 4.95
CA ARG A 127 7.08 -5.42 4.89
C ARG A 127 8.01 -4.52 5.68
N GLN A 128 9.25 -4.96 5.89
CA GLN A 128 10.25 -4.20 6.62
C GLN A 128 10.46 -2.83 5.94
N GLY A 129 10.52 -1.78 6.74
CA GLY A 129 10.71 -0.41 6.24
C GLY A 129 9.51 0.22 5.51
N ILE A 130 8.45 -0.54 5.22
CA ILE A 130 7.27 -0.06 4.48
C ILE A 130 6.31 0.66 5.43
N VAL A 131 6.13 1.94 5.24
CA VAL A 131 5.23 2.81 6.04
C VAL A 131 4.01 3.30 5.26
N SER A 132 4.07 3.24 3.92
CA SER A 132 2.96 3.55 3.01
C SER A 132 2.98 2.61 1.81
N ARG A 133 1.94 2.64 1.00
CA ARG A 133 1.87 1.81 -0.21
C ARG A 133 1.15 2.51 -1.34
N LEU A 134 1.53 2.15 -2.56
CA LEU A 134 0.79 2.41 -3.79
C LEU A 134 0.23 1.11 -4.35
N ASP A 135 -0.88 1.19 -5.07
CA ASP A 135 -1.41 0.04 -5.81
C ASP A 135 -0.44 -0.36 -6.94
N VAL A 136 -0.49 -1.60 -7.40
CA VAL A 136 0.37 -2.11 -8.48
C VAL A 136 0.23 -1.28 -9.76
N GLY A 137 -0.99 -0.88 -10.12
CA GLY A 137 -1.28 -0.04 -11.28
C GLY A 137 -1.06 1.46 -11.05
N THR A 138 -0.67 1.90 -9.86
CA THR A 138 -0.36 3.30 -9.54
C THR A 138 1.14 3.51 -9.56
N SER A 139 1.61 4.51 -10.29
CA SER A 139 3.02 4.93 -10.36
C SER A 139 3.29 6.13 -9.44
N GLY A 140 4.57 6.44 -9.20
CA GLY A 140 5.02 7.63 -8.49
C GLY A 140 5.69 7.37 -7.15
N LEU A 141 5.80 8.41 -6.35
CA LEU A 141 6.67 8.45 -5.16
C LEU A 141 6.22 7.52 -4.05
N MET A 142 7.17 6.74 -3.56
CA MET A 142 6.99 5.88 -2.40
C MET A 142 8.22 5.93 -1.49
N LEU A 143 8.01 6.22 -0.20
CA LEU A 143 9.06 6.25 0.82
C LEU A 143 9.23 4.89 1.49
N VAL A 144 10.48 4.47 1.67
CA VAL A 144 10.88 3.28 2.42
C VAL A 144 11.92 3.68 3.47
N CYS A 145 11.81 3.16 4.68
CA CYS A 145 12.70 3.47 5.79
C CYS A 145 13.92 2.56 5.79
N LYS A 146 15.11 3.16 5.90
CA LYS A 146 16.40 2.48 5.97
C LYS A 146 16.83 2.22 7.42
N SER A 147 16.51 3.13 8.34
CA SER A 147 16.84 3.02 9.77
C SER A 147 15.62 2.75 10.65
N ASP A 148 15.85 2.19 11.85
CA ASP A 148 14.80 1.93 12.84
C ASP A 148 14.16 3.23 13.35
N LEU A 149 14.99 4.27 13.53
CA LEU A 149 14.55 5.62 13.89
C LEU A 149 13.58 6.14 12.82
N ALA A 150 13.95 6.05 11.55
CA ALA A 150 13.10 6.50 10.46
C ALA A 150 11.78 5.73 10.42
N TYR A 151 11.79 4.42 10.64
CA TYR A 151 10.58 3.63 10.65
C TYR A 151 9.59 4.06 11.74
N VAL A 152 10.07 4.28 12.97
CA VAL A 152 9.25 4.71 14.10
C VAL A 152 8.66 6.09 13.84
N GLU A 153 9.50 7.05 13.44
CA GLU A 153 9.10 8.44 13.23
C GLU A 153 8.17 8.59 12.00
N MET A 154 8.50 7.96 10.89
CA MET A 154 7.64 8.03 9.69
C MET A 154 6.29 7.34 9.92
N ARG A 155 6.25 6.22 10.66
CA ARG A 155 4.97 5.62 11.05
C ARG A 155 4.11 6.57 11.88
N ARG A 156 4.71 7.33 12.80
CA ARG A 156 4.02 8.36 13.56
C ARG A 156 3.45 9.43 12.62
N GLN A 157 4.29 10.01 11.76
CA GLN A 157 3.88 11.06 10.82
C GLN A 157 2.76 10.61 9.88
N PHE A 158 2.81 9.36 9.37
CA PHE A 158 1.72 8.81 8.56
C PHE A 158 0.43 8.60 9.37
N ALA A 159 0.53 8.18 10.63
CA ALA A 159 -0.61 7.95 11.51
C ALA A 159 -1.28 9.26 11.96
N GLU A 160 -0.49 10.31 12.14
CA GLU A 160 -0.94 11.66 12.55
C GLU A 160 -1.27 12.55 11.34
N HIS A 161 -1.24 12.00 10.12
CA HIS A 161 -1.53 12.71 8.86
C HIS A 161 -0.61 13.92 8.59
N GLU A 162 0.60 13.93 9.13
CA GLU A 162 1.59 14.98 8.92
C GLU A 162 2.26 14.89 7.54
N VAL A 163 2.29 13.71 6.93
CA VAL A 163 2.86 13.51 5.59
C VAL A 163 1.89 13.98 4.52
N VAL A 164 2.29 14.99 3.75
CA VAL A 164 1.51 15.47 2.61
C VAL A 164 1.78 14.61 1.39
N LYS A 165 0.71 14.06 0.81
CA LYS A 165 0.74 13.18 -0.37
C LYS A 165 -0.12 13.79 -1.45
N THR A 166 0.49 14.31 -2.50
CA THR A 166 -0.22 14.87 -3.64
C THR A 166 -0.18 13.87 -4.80
N TYR A 167 -1.36 13.49 -5.25
CA TYR A 167 -1.54 12.67 -6.44
C TYR A 167 -2.13 13.52 -7.57
N HIS A 168 -1.84 13.16 -8.80
CA HIS A 168 -2.60 13.65 -9.95
C HIS A 168 -3.42 12.48 -10.51
N ALA A 169 -4.68 12.78 -10.85
CA ALA A 169 -5.62 11.81 -11.43
C ALA A 169 -6.37 12.43 -12.62
N LEU A 170 -6.52 11.67 -13.68
CA LEU A 170 -7.42 12.02 -14.79
C LEU A 170 -8.74 11.28 -14.58
N VAL A 171 -9.79 12.01 -14.21
CA VAL A 171 -11.12 11.47 -13.98
C VAL A 171 -12.02 11.69 -15.16
N GLN A 172 -12.94 10.77 -15.45
CA GLN A 172 -13.87 10.88 -16.57
C GLN A 172 -14.97 11.88 -16.30
N GLY A 173 -15.39 12.57 -17.35
CA GLY A 173 -16.42 13.60 -17.30
C GLY A 173 -15.91 14.96 -16.83
N ASN A 174 -16.81 15.93 -16.86
CA ASN A 174 -16.53 17.30 -16.48
C ASN A 174 -17.01 17.56 -15.05
N LEU A 175 -16.07 17.70 -14.11
CA LEU A 175 -16.39 18.08 -12.74
C LEU A 175 -16.91 19.52 -12.71
N LYS A 176 -18.04 19.75 -12.03
CA LYS A 176 -18.69 21.09 -11.98
C LYS A 176 -17.97 22.01 -11.02
N GLU A 177 -17.58 21.50 -9.87
CA GLU A 177 -16.87 22.23 -8.83
C GLU A 177 -15.38 22.38 -9.19
N ASP A 178 -14.73 23.44 -8.76
CA ASP A 178 -13.28 23.63 -8.92
C ASP A 178 -12.50 22.87 -7.87
N LYS A 179 -13.09 22.61 -6.72
CA LYS A 179 -12.53 21.82 -5.62
C LYS A 179 -13.64 21.24 -4.75
N ALA A 180 -13.40 20.09 -4.17
CA ALA A 180 -14.28 19.51 -3.16
C ALA A 180 -13.55 18.47 -2.30
N THR A 181 -14.29 17.95 -1.32
CA THR A 181 -13.88 16.83 -0.47
C THR A 181 -14.87 15.69 -0.61
N ILE A 182 -14.36 14.47 -0.80
CA ILE A 182 -15.15 13.25 -0.71
C ILE A 182 -14.86 12.63 0.65
N GLU A 183 -15.87 12.61 1.50
CA GLU A 183 -15.84 11.99 2.82
C GLU A 183 -16.81 10.82 2.84
N ALA A 184 -16.30 9.61 2.59
CA ALA A 184 -17.12 8.42 2.46
C ALA A 184 -16.36 7.17 2.90
N PRO A 185 -16.86 6.39 3.88
CA PRO A 185 -16.14 5.25 4.43
C PRO A 185 -16.01 4.12 3.40
N ILE A 186 -14.79 3.52 3.34
CA ILE A 186 -14.42 2.48 2.38
C ILE A 186 -14.27 1.12 3.05
N GLY A 187 -14.91 0.11 2.49
CA GLY A 187 -14.82 -1.28 2.90
C GLY A 187 -14.71 -2.25 1.72
N ARG A 188 -14.53 -3.54 2.01
CA ARG A 188 -14.53 -4.58 0.97
C ARG A 188 -15.93 -4.72 0.38
N ALA A 189 -16.02 -4.87 -0.93
CA ALA A 189 -17.28 -5.22 -1.59
C ALA A 189 -17.74 -6.61 -1.14
N LYS A 190 -19.06 -6.81 -1.04
CA LYS A 190 -19.66 -8.10 -0.60
C LYS A 190 -19.51 -9.22 -1.63
N VAL A 191 -19.24 -8.89 -2.88
CA VAL A 191 -18.96 -9.85 -3.96
C VAL A 191 -17.50 -10.28 -3.86
N SER A 192 -17.21 -11.54 -4.14
CA SER A 192 -15.94 -12.24 -3.92
C SER A 192 -14.76 -11.75 -4.78
N ASP A 193 -14.81 -10.56 -5.32
CA ASP A 193 -13.70 -9.96 -6.02
C ASP A 193 -12.91 -9.01 -5.08
N PHE A 194 -11.66 -8.74 -5.40
CA PHE A 194 -10.74 -7.93 -4.62
C PHE A 194 -11.11 -6.43 -4.57
N ARG A 195 -12.36 -6.05 -4.89
CA ARG A 195 -12.83 -4.67 -4.96
C ARG A 195 -13.15 -4.10 -3.58
N PHE A 196 -13.04 -2.79 -3.53
CA PHE A 196 -13.49 -1.97 -2.41
C PHE A 196 -14.64 -1.07 -2.88
N CYS A 197 -15.47 -0.64 -1.95
CA CYS A 197 -16.60 0.25 -2.25
C CYS A 197 -16.85 1.19 -1.07
N VAL A 198 -17.56 2.28 -1.34
CA VAL A 198 -18.15 3.10 -0.29
C VAL A 198 -19.21 2.29 0.43
N THR A 199 -19.12 2.19 1.75
CA THR A 199 -20.07 1.45 2.58
C THR A 199 -20.06 1.97 4.02
N PRO A 200 -21.23 2.09 4.68
CA PRO A 200 -21.30 2.54 6.07
C PRO A 200 -20.50 1.69 7.07
N ALA A 201 -20.30 0.40 6.75
CA ALA A 201 -19.48 -0.52 7.54
C ALA A 201 -17.96 -0.39 7.25
N GLY A 202 -17.56 0.52 6.36
CA GLY A 202 -16.18 0.78 5.98
C GLY A 202 -15.40 1.55 7.03
N LYS A 203 -14.13 1.76 6.72
CA LYS A 203 -13.26 2.64 7.50
C LYS A 203 -13.35 4.05 6.92
N GLU A 204 -13.30 5.05 7.80
CA GLU A 204 -13.21 6.45 7.43
C GLU A 204 -12.19 6.69 6.31
N ALA A 205 -12.60 7.48 5.31
CA ALA A 205 -11.78 7.83 4.18
C ALA A 205 -12.12 9.24 3.71
N ILE A 206 -11.09 10.10 3.59
CA ILE A 206 -11.22 11.52 3.24
C ILE A 206 -10.24 11.82 2.10
N THR A 207 -10.79 12.36 1.01
CA THR A 207 -10.07 12.71 -0.23
C THR A 207 -10.41 14.12 -0.64
N HIS A 208 -9.44 15.03 -0.63
CA HIS A 208 -9.58 16.39 -1.16
C HIS A 208 -9.09 16.42 -2.59
N TRP A 209 -9.72 17.23 -3.43
CA TRP A 209 -9.29 17.42 -4.80
C TRP A 209 -9.53 18.85 -5.28
N ASP A 210 -8.65 19.30 -6.17
CA ASP A 210 -8.70 20.57 -6.89
C ASP A 210 -8.56 20.31 -8.38
N VAL A 211 -9.38 20.99 -9.20
CA VAL A 211 -9.28 20.89 -10.66
C VAL A 211 -8.03 21.59 -11.15
N MET A 212 -7.26 20.92 -11.97
CA MET A 212 -6.11 21.47 -12.68
C MET A 212 -6.45 21.86 -14.11
N GLU A 213 -7.18 21.00 -14.85
CA GLU A 213 -7.52 21.21 -16.25
C GLU A 213 -8.80 20.45 -16.61
N ARG A 214 -9.70 21.06 -17.42
CA ARG A 214 -10.94 20.45 -17.90
C ARG A 214 -10.89 20.24 -19.40
N PHE A 215 -11.29 19.04 -19.86
CA PHE A 215 -11.27 18.66 -21.27
C PHE A 215 -12.68 18.32 -21.82
N GLY A 216 -13.75 18.60 -21.06
CA GLY A 216 -15.11 18.22 -21.40
C GLY A 216 -15.42 16.73 -21.08
N GLU A 217 -14.75 15.80 -21.71
CA GLU A 217 -14.94 14.36 -21.49
C GLU A 217 -14.06 13.78 -20.35
N ALA A 218 -13.11 14.56 -19.83
CA ALA A 218 -12.30 14.24 -18.66
C ALA A 218 -11.85 15.50 -17.93
N THR A 219 -11.42 15.34 -16.67
CA THR A 219 -10.88 16.41 -15.82
C THR A 219 -9.60 15.93 -15.15
N LEU A 220 -8.51 16.70 -15.29
CA LEU A 220 -7.29 16.47 -14.53
C LEU A 220 -7.42 17.14 -13.15
N VAL A 221 -7.17 16.38 -12.10
CA VAL A 221 -7.26 16.86 -10.71
C VAL A 221 -5.98 16.61 -9.94
N SER A 222 -5.66 17.55 -9.04
CA SER A 222 -4.72 17.35 -7.93
C SER A 222 -5.50 16.77 -6.75
N VAL A 223 -4.99 15.73 -6.12
CA VAL A 223 -5.67 15.00 -5.04
C VAL A 223 -4.78 14.92 -3.82
N ASN A 224 -5.29 15.32 -2.67
CA ASN A 224 -4.64 15.20 -1.38
C ASN A 224 -5.41 14.24 -0.46
N LEU A 225 -4.69 13.35 0.20
CA LEU A 225 -5.28 12.31 1.05
C LEU A 225 -4.98 12.57 2.52
N GLU A 226 -6.02 12.68 3.36
CA GLU A 226 -5.86 12.56 4.82
C GLU A 226 -5.66 11.10 5.20
N THR A 227 -6.48 10.21 4.68
CA THR A 227 -6.43 8.77 4.93
C THR A 227 -5.78 8.01 3.76
N GLY A 228 -5.38 6.75 3.95
CA GLY A 228 -4.74 5.91 2.93
C GLY A 228 -5.39 4.52 2.83
N ARG A 229 -6.68 4.42 2.46
CA ARG A 229 -7.37 3.15 2.28
C ARG A 229 -7.03 2.52 0.95
N THR A 230 -7.16 1.21 0.86
CA THR A 230 -6.94 0.47 -0.41
C THR A 230 -7.85 1.03 -1.49
N HIS A 231 -7.28 1.37 -2.65
CA HIS A 231 -7.97 1.93 -3.81
C HIS A 231 -8.75 3.24 -3.52
N GLN A 232 -8.41 4.01 -2.49
CA GLN A 232 -9.24 5.11 -1.99
C GLN A 232 -9.63 6.11 -3.06
N ILE A 233 -8.68 6.67 -3.82
CA ILE A 233 -8.95 7.67 -4.88
C ILE A 233 -9.86 7.05 -5.95
N ARG A 234 -9.57 5.84 -6.37
CA ARG A 234 -10.30 5.09 -7.40
C ARG A 234 -11.76 4.84 -6.99
N VAL A 235 -11.97 4.39 -5.74
CA VAL A 235 -13.30 4.14 -5.16
C VAL A 235 -14.08 5.44 -5.01
N HIS A 236 -13.46 6.48 -4.46
CA HIS A 236 -14.12 7.75 -4.22
C HIS A 236 -14.62 8.39 -5.51
N PHE A 237 -13.76 8.55 -6.52
CA PHE A 237 -14.18 9.14 -7.79
C PHE A 237 -15.18 8.28 -8.54
N SER A 238 -15.06 6.95 -8.50
CA SER A 238 -16.10 6.07 -9.07
C SER A 238 -17.44 6.24 -8.34
N SER A 239 -17.46 6.42 -7.02
CA SER A 239 -18.68 6.55 -6.23
C SER A 239 -19.47 7.84 -6.53
N ILE A 240 -18.81 8.87 -7.01
CA ILE A 240 -19.44 10.12 -7.45
C ILE A 240 -19.71 10.18 -8.97
N GLY A 241 -19.52 9.05 -9.68
CA GLY A 241 -19.80 8.95 -11.12
C GLY A 241 -18.67 9.42 -12.04
N HIS A 242 -17.48 9.68 -11.50
CA HIS A 242 -16.29 10.15 -12.22
C HIS A 242 -15.11 9.17 -12.08
N PRO A 243 -15.20 7.90 -12.55
CA PRO A 243 -14.10 6.96 -12.43
C PRO A 243 -12.82 7.47 -13.10
N LEU A 244 -11.66 7.02 -12.64
CA LEU A 244 -10.39 7.39 -13.26
C LEU A 244 -10.31 6.82 -14.69
N ALA A 245 -9.80 7.59 -15.64
CA ALA A 245 -9.53 7.10 -16.98
C ALA A 245 -8.58 5.89 -16.93
N GLY A 246 -8.88 4.84 -17.70
CA GLY A 246 -8.13 3.58 -17.72
C GLY A 246 -8.43 2.62 -16.56
N ASP A 247 -9.27 2.98 -15.58
CA ASP A 247 -9.61 2.11 -14.44
C ASP A 247 -10.77 1.16 -14.75
N ALA A 248 -10.50 0.10 -15.48
CA ALA A 248 -11.50 -0.90 -15.86
C ALA A 248 -12.17 -1.56 -14.63
N MET A 249 -11.45 -1.67 -13.48
CA MET A 249 -11.98 -2.26 -12.25
C MET A 249 -13.10 -1.40 -11.65
N TYR A 250 -13.04 -0.08 -11.80
CA TYR A 250 -13.95 0.87 -11.19
C TYR A 250 -14.83 1.64 -12.20
N GLY A 251 -15.00 1.09 -13.42
CA GLY A 251 -16.01 1.55 -14.35
C GLY A 251 -15.54 2.60 -15.36
N ALA A 252 -14.25 2.65 -15.66
CA ALA A 252 -13.75 3.48 -16.76
C ALA A 252 -14.43 3.12 -18.09
N ASN A 253 -14.72 4.13 -18.91
CA ASN A 253 -15.21 3.93 -20.27
C ASN A 253 -14.11 3.30 -21.15
N PRO A 254 -14.33 2.11 -21.71
CA PRO A 254 -13.32 1.42 -22.51
C PRO A 254 -12.91 2.20 -23.77
N GLN A 255 -13.86 2.87 -24.44
CA GLN A 255 -13.56 3.64 -25.65
C GLN A 255 -12.65 4.83 -25.35
N LEU A 256 -12.88 5.54 -24.23
CA LEU A 256 -11.99 6.62 -23.81
C LEU A 256 -10.63 6.07 -23.41
N SER A 257 -10.58 4.96 -22.70
CA SER A 257 -9.32 4.32 -22.30
C SER A 257 -8.48 3.92 -23.50
N GLU A 258 -9.10 3.30 -24.51
CA GLU A 258 -8.46 2.92 -25.78
C GLU A 258 -7.96 4.16 -26.54
N ALA A 259 -8.80 5.19 -26.69
CA ALA A 259 -8.43 6.44 -27.37
C ALA A 259 -7.25 7.16 -26.73
N LEU A 260 -7.03 6.97 -25.41
CA LEU A 260 -5.93 7.54 -24.65
C LEU A 260 -4.71 6.58 -24.55
N GLY A 261 -4.81 5.37 -25.07
CA GLY A 261 -3.76 4.35 -24.94
C GLY A 261 -3.53 3.87 -23.52
N LEU A 262 -4.59 3.88 -22.66
CA LEU A 262 -4.49 3.56 -21.24
C LEU A 262 -4.87 2.09 -20.97
N GLU A 263 -3.94 1.33 -20.40
CA GLU A 263 -4.15 -0.04 -19.91
C GLU A 263 -4.33 -0.10 -18.37
N ARG A 264 -4.20 1.04 -17.71
CA ARG A 264 -4.29 1.19 -16.26
C ARG A 264 -4.95 2.52 -15.87
N GLN A 265 -5.32 2.64 -14.58
CA GLN A 265 -5.81 3.93 -14.05
C GLN A 265 -4.78 5.05 -14.24
N TRP A 266 -5.24 6.18 -14.77
CA TRP A 266 -4.46 7.41 -14.81
C TRP A 266 -4.35 8.01 -13.41
N LEU A 267 -3.39 7.50 -12.64
CA LEU A 267 -3.14 7.90 -11.26
C LEU A 267 -1.63 7.87 -10.99
N HIS A 268 -1.11 8.96 -10.43
CA HIS A 268 0.30 9.12 -10.16
C HIS A 268 0.55 9.84 -8.84
N ALA A 269 1.40 9.29 -7.97
CA ALA A 269 1.86 9.95 -6.74
C ALA A 269 2.94 10.99 -7.08
N MET A 270 2.51 12.23 -7.23
CA MET A 270 3.29 13.32 -7.84
C MET A 270 4.25 13.99 -6.89
N GLN A 271 3.83 14.16 -5.62
CA GLN A 271 4.64 14.86 -4.63
C GLN A 271 4.46 14.22 -3.26
N LEU A 272 5.55 14.17 -2.52
CA LEU A 272 5.63 13.70 -1.14
C LEU A 272 6.35 14.75 -0.30
N GLU A 273 5.72 15.21 0.80
CA GLU A 273 6.34 16.12 1.75
C GLU A 273 6.27 15.50 3.15
N PHE A 274 7.39 15.47 3.84
CA PHE A 274 7.50 14.92 5.19
C PHE A 274 8.56 15.64 5.99
N ARG A 275 8.50 15.54 7.32
CA ARG A 275 9.61 15.96 8.16
C ARG A 275 10.65 14.85 8.18
N HIS A 276 11.88 15.18 7.82
CA HIS A 276 12.97 14.21 7.85
C HIS A 276 13.11 13.60 9.26
N PRO A 277 13.14 12.25 9.39
CA PRO A 277 13.02 11.59 10.69
C PRO A 277 14.11 11.96 11.70
N ARG A 278 15.31 12.32 11.23
CA ARG A 278 16.44 12.67 12.09
C ARG A 278 16.60 14.17 12.26
N THR A 279 16.51 14.93 11.19
CA THR A 279 16.81 16.37 11.21
C THR A 279 15.58 17.24 11.47
N HIS A 280 14.39 16.66 11.34
CA HIS A 280 13.08 17.33 11.43
C HIS A 280 12.87 18.48 10.42
N VAL A 281 13.73 18.57 9.42
CA VAL A 281 13.59 19.53 8.31
C VAL A 281 12.53 19.04 7.33
N TRP A 282 11.68 19.93 6.85
CA TRP A 282 10.73 19.62 5.80
C TRP A 282 11.45 19.25 4.50
N THR A 283 11.15 18.06 4.00
CA THR A 283 11.71 17.51 2.77
C THR A 283 10.59 17.31 1.76
N THR A 284 10.73 17.90 0.58
CA THR A 284 9.77 17.78 -0.53
C THR A 284 10.44 17.03 -1.67
N VAL A 285 9.82 15.96 -2.12
CA VAL A 285 10.24 15.16 -3.29
C VAL A 285 9.14 15.22 -4.34
N LYS A 286 9.52 15.39 -5.62
CA LYS A 286 8.59 15.47 -6.75
C LYS A 286 8.95 14.44 -7.82
N SER A 287 7.94 13.94 -8.52
CA SER A 287 8.05 13.05 -9.66
C SER A 287 7.63 13.75 -10.95
N HIS A 288 7.71 13.03 -12.07
CA HIS A 288 7.22 13.41 -13.38
C HIS A 288 6.28 12.32 -13.91
N TYR A 289 5.36 12.68 -14.78
CA TYR A 289 4.49 11.69 -15.39
C TYR A 289 5.31 10.67 -16.19
N PRO A 290 5.06 9.37 -16.00
CA PRO A 290 5.60 8.36 -16.90
C PRO A 290 4.99 8.49 -18.31
N ALA A 291 5.68 7.95 -19.29
CA ALA A 291 5.39 8.17 -20.72
C ALA A 291 3.93 7.84 -21.11
N ASP A 292 3.35 6.79 -20.54
CA ASP A 292 1.96 6.39 -20.79
C ASP A 292 0.94 7.43 -20.28
N LEU A 293 1.15 8.00 -19.10
CA LEU A 293 0.27 9.03 -18.56
C LEU A 293 0.49 10.37 -19.26
N GLN A 294 1.72 10.72 -19.59
CA GLN A 294 2.01 11.94 -20.35
C GLN A 294 1.36 11.88 -21.73
N HIS A 295 1.52 10.75 -22.45
CA HIS A 295 0.89 10.53 -23.73
C HIS A 295 -0.63 10.71 -23.68
N ALA A 296 -1.29 10.05 -22.72
CA ALA A 296 -2.73 10.16 -22.55
C ALA A 296 -3.18 11.61 -22.32
N LEU A 297 -2.43 12.37 -21.53
CA LEU A 297 -2.71 13.77 -21.26
C LEU A 297 -2.54 14.65 -22.52
N ASP A 298 -1.51 14.40 -23.31
CA ASP A 298 -1.26 15.13 -24.55
C ASP A 298 -2.35 14.85 -25.60
N VAL A 299 -2.81 13.60 -25.69
CA VAL A 299 -3.98 13.22 -26.53
C VAL A 299 -5.23 13.95 -26.07
N MET A 300 -5.51 14.01 -24.75
CA MET A 300 -6.65 14.74 -24.19
C MET A 300 -6.62 16.22 -24.57
N ARG A 301 -5.47 16.86 -24.45
CA ARG A 301 -5.27 18.29 -24.81
C ARG A 301 -5.53 18.54 -26.28
N ALA A 302 -4.98 17.66 -27.17
CA ALA A 302 -5.21 17.76 -28.59
C ALA A 302 -6.71 17.62 -28.96
N ARG A 303 -7.38 16.59 -28.42
CA ARG A 303 -8.82 16.36 -28.63
C ARG A 303 -9.69 17.54 -28.15
N HIS A 304 -9.35 18.14 -27.03
CA HIS A 304 -10.07 19.28 -26.49
C HIS A 304 -9.88 20.53 -27.36
N ALA A 305 -8.68 20.76 -27.90
CA ALA A 305 -8.42 21.88 -28.81
C ALA A 305 -9.24 21.76 -30.10
N ASP A 306 -9.32 20.54 -30.69
CA ASP A 306 -10.10 20.28 -31.91
C ASP A 306 -11.61 20.45 -31.70
N GLN A 307 -12.16 20.20 -30.51
CA GLN A 307 -13.57 20.40 -30.20
C GLN A 307 -13.95 21.86 -29.91
N SER A 308 -12.95 22.72 -29.72
CA SER A 308 -13.14 24.13 -29.40
C SER A 308 -13.07 25.05 -30.63
N LEU A 309 -12.79 24.48 -31.81
CA LEU A 309 -12.79 25.11 -33.14
C LEU A 309 -14.11 24.89 -33.86
#